data_122f19b68565395654785692df2474d7
#
_entry.id   122f19b68565395654785692df2474d7
#
_cell.length_a   1.000
_cell.length_b   1.000
_cell.length_c   1.000
_cell.angle_alpha   90.00
_cell.angle_beta   90.00
_cell.angle_gamma   90.00
#
_symmetry.space_group_name_H-M   'P 1'
#
loop_
_entity.id
_entity.type
_entity.pdbx_description
1 polymer ?
#
loop_
_entity_poly.entity_id
_entity_poly.type
_entity_poly.pdbx_seq_one_letter_code
_entity_poly.pdbx_strand_id
1 'polypeptide(L)'
;ALKPKSPDTWDIGYQRLKFKLSLTKFKHLGFFPEQRTNWDFIEQHIGEDDRFLNLFAYTGAASLVASYNGAETFHVDSVKQLISWAKENMDLSRLLNIKWVAEDALKFAKREEKRGNLYKGIIMDPPAWGIGASGEKWKLEDKIDELMMTASSLLAEDGFLIMNTYSPTVDTDFLTELIDIYFPTKKSSISQLYMESKTEKTMYFGELVRIQ
;
A
#
# COMPACT_ATOMS: atom_id res chain seq x y z
N ALA A 1 -8.97 30.43 -1.31
CA ALA A 1 -8.38 30.67 -2.62
C ALA A 1 -6.86 30.51 -2.49
N LEU A 2 -6.24 29.64 -3.27
CA LEU A 2 -4.77 29.52 -3.35
C LEU A 2 -4.21 30.85 -3.85
N LYS A 3 -3.14 31.33 -3.23
CA LYS A 3 -2.47 32.54 -3.69
C LYS A 3 -1.95 32.33 -5.12
N PRO A 4 -1.99 33.35 -6.01
CA PRO A 4 -1.63 33.25 -7.43
C PRO A 4 -0.17 32.80 -7.74
N LYS A 5 0.62 32.46 -6.71
CA LYS A 5 2.04 32.06 -6.82
C LYS A 5 2.36 30.72 -6.12
N SER A 6 1.36 29.92 -5.76
CA SER A 6 1.66 28.58 -5.22
C SER A 6 2.17 27.71 -6.36
N PRO A 7 3.28 26.96 -6.17
CA PRO A 7 3.76 26.04 -7.19
C PRO A 7 2.74 24.90 -7.37
N ASP A 8 2.60 24.41 -8.59
CA ASP A 8 1.75 23.25 -8.89
C ASP A 8 2.34 21.96 -8.34
N THR A 9 3.66 21.95 -8.11
CA THR A 9 4.41 20.81 -7.57
C THR A 9 5.44 21.27 -6.56
N TRP A 10 5.70 20.43 -5.55
CA TRP A 10 6.78 20.62 -4.56
C TRP A 10 7.22 19.28 -3.98
N ASP A 11 8.37 19.25 -3.31
CA ASP A 11 8.88 18.06 -2.67
C ASP A 11 8.65 18.11 -1.15
N ILE A 12 8.44 16.93 -0.56
CA ILE A 12 8.47 16.72 0.89
C ILE A 12 9.45 15.61 1.24
N GLY A 13 9.90 15.57 2.49
CA GLY A 13 10.76 14.53 3.02
C GLY A 13 10.06 13.66 4.04
N TYR A 14 10.39 12.36 4.03
CA TYR A 14 10.15 11.42 5.12
C TYR A 14 11.46 10.70 5.39
N GLN A 15 12.07 10.93 6.53
CA GLN A 15 13.42 10.45 6.86
C GLN A 15 14.45 10.83 5.76
N ARG A 16 15.00 9.84 5.05
CA ARG A 16 15.94 10.04 3.94
C ARG A 16 15.28 10.02 2.57
N LEU A 17 13.98 9.71 2.52
CA LEU A 17 13.21 9.64 1.29
C LEU A 17 12.61 11.00 0.92
N LYS A 18 12.44 11.22 -0.37
CA LYS A 18 11.84 12.43 -0.93
C LYS A 18 10.67 12.05 -1.83
N PHE A 19 9.62 12.83 -1.72
CA PHE A 19 8.38 12.63 -2.48
C PHE A 19 7.95 13.92 -3.13
N LYS A 20 7.67 13.85 -4.42
CA LYS A 20 7.05 14.92 -5.18
C LYS A 20 5.56 14.96 -4.90
N LEU A 21 5.05 16.10 -4.53
CA LEU A 21 3.63 16.39 -4.44
C LEU A 21 3.17 17.21 -5.64
N SER A 22 1.93 16.98 -6.05
CA SER A 22 1.31 17.74 -7.14
C SER A 22 -0.15 18.04 -6.84
N LEU A 23 -0.61 19.23 -7.19
CA LEU A 23 -2.02 19.58 -7.17
C LEU A 23 -2.73 18.86 -8.33
N THR A 24 -3.43 17.77 -8.01
CA THR A 24 -4.19 17.02 -9.03
C THR A 24 -5.64 17.49 -9.10
N LYS A 25 -6.28 17.27 -10.24
CA LYS A 25 -7.72 17.53 -10.43
C LYS A 25 -8.61 16.71 -9.49
N PHE A 26 -8.08 15.60 -8.95
CA PHE A 26 -8.78 14.66 -8.06
C PHE A 26 -8.60 14.97 -6.57
N LYS A 27 -8.04 16.14 -6.21
CA LYS A 27 -7.77 16.58 -4.83
C LYS A 27 -6.73 15.74 -4.07
N HIS A 28 -6.12 14.75 -4.69
CA HIS A 28 -5.04 13.96 -4.10
C HIS A 28 -3.71 14.65 -4.39
N LEU A 29 -2.83 14.69 -3.40
CA LEU A 29 -1.52 15.36 -3.50
C LEU A 29 -0.39 14.42 -3.91
N GLY A 30 -0.66 13.12 -4.03
CA GLY A 30 0.36 12.12 -4.32
C GLY A 30 1.06 11.57 -3.08
N PHE A 31 0.49 11.78 -1.89
CA PHE A 31 1.07 11.32 -0.63
C PHE A 31 -0.03 11.17 0.43
N PHE A 32 0.03 10.11 1.21
CA PHE A 32 -0.92 9.77 2.26
C PHE A 32 -0.19 9.70 3.61
N PRO A 33 -0.07 10.83 4.35
CA PRO A 33 0.75 10.90 5.57
C PRO A 33 0.25 10.01 6.71
N GLU A 34 -1.02 9.64 6.72
CA GLU A 34 -1.63 8.69 7.65
C GLU A 34 -1.00 7.30 7.58
N GLN A 35 -0.45 6.93 6.41
CA GLN A 35 0.24 5.67 6.20
C GLN A 35 1.63 5.61 6.88
N ARG A 36 2.07 6.67 7.52
CA ARG A 36 3.38 6.72 8.20
C ARG A 36 3.57 5.56 9.20
N THR A 37 2.55 5.23 9.99
CA THR A 37 2.62 4.11 10.93
C THR A 37 2.92 2.77 10.26
N ASN A 38 2.50 2.61 8.99
CA ASN A 38 2.77 1.42 8.19
C ASN A 38 4.19 1.47 7.61
N TRP A 39 4.69 2.65 7.23
CA TRP A 39 6.08 2.78 6.78
C TRP A 39 7.08 2.56 7.91
N ASP A 40 6.81 3.10 9.12
CA ASP A 40 7.61 2.86 10.33
C ASP A 40 7.63 1.35 10.68
N PHE A 41 6.51 0.65 10.49
CA PHE A 41 6.41 -0.80 10.71
C PHE A 41 7.22 -1.58 9.65
N ILE A 42 7.08 -1.24 8.36
CA ILE A 42 7.86 -1.87 7.28
C ILE A 42 9.36 -1.73 7.54
N GLU A 43 9.84 -0.52 7.88
CA GLU A 43 11.25 -0.25 8.18
C GLU A 43 11.81 -1.17 9.27
N GLN A 44 11.00 -1.52 10.27
CA GLN A 44 11.41 -2.36 11.40
C GLN A 44 11.41 -3.87 11.08
N HIS A 45 10.71 -4.31 10.03
CA HIS A 45 10.44 -5.73 9.77
C HIS A 45 10.96 -6.23 8.41
N ILE A 46 11.55 -5.36 7.61
CA ILE A 46 12.08 -5.68 6.27
C ILE A 46 13.57 -5.36 6.19
N GLY A 47 14.34 -6.21 5.53
CA GLY A 47 15.79 -6.04 5.40
C GLY A 47 16.34 -6.45 4.04
N GLU A 48 17.67 -6.54 3.96
CA GLU A 48 18.37 -7.05 2.77
C GLU A 48 17.93 -8.49 2.48
N ASP A 49 17.85 -8.82 1.19
CA ASP A 49 17.43 -10.14 0.68
C ASP A 49 15.95 -10.51 0.90
N ASP A 50 15.19 -9.70 1.63
CA ASP A 50 13.75 -9.88 1.76
C ASP A 50 13.02 -9.52 0.48
N ARG A 51 11.91 -10.19 0.20
CA ARG A 51 10.99 -9.82 -0.88
C ARG A 51 9.79 -9.08 -0.33
N PHE A 52 9.51 -7.93 -0.89
CA PHE A 52 8.39 -7.07 -0.48
C PHE A 52 7.42 -6.84 -1.62
N LEU A 53 6.12 -7.04 -1.36
CA LEU A 53 5.03 -6.85 -2.31
C LEU A 53 4.13 -5.70 -1.88
N ASN A 54 4.03 -4.66 -2.71
CA ASN A 54 3.11 -3.55 -2.53
C ASN A 54 2.01 -3.63 -3.60
N LEU A 55 0.81 -3.96 -3.20
CA LEU A 55 -0.39 -4.02 -4.05
C LEU A 55 -1.22 -2.74 -3.87
N PHE A 56 -1.77 -2.21 -4.97
CA PHE A 56 -2.41 -0.89 -5.01
C PHE A 56 -1.44 0.22 -4.60
N ALA A 57 -0.23 0.15 -5.17
CA ALA A 57 0.95 0.79 -4.61
C ALA A 57 1.03 2.32 -4.79
N TYR A 58 0.11 2.91 -5.55
CA TYR A 58 -0.03 4.36 -5.76
C TYR A 58 1.29 5.03 -6.17
N THR A 59 1.71 6.10 -5.48
CA THR A 59 2.97 6.83 -5.76
C THR A 59 4.19 6.26 -5.05
N GLY A 60 4.05 5.09 -4.39
CA GLY A 60 5.16 4.23 -4.01
C GLY A 60 5.78 4.46 -2.64
N ALA A 61 5.16 5.19 -1.70
CA ALA A 61 5.80 5.47 -0.42
C ALA A 61 6.26 4.19 0.31
N ALA A 62 5.39 3.18 0.46
CA ALA A 62 5.75 1.91 1.09
C ALA A 62 6.82 1.15 0.29
N SER A 63 6.75 1.20 -1.05
CA SER A 63 7.77 0.58 -1.92
C SER A 63 9.15 1.21 -1.73
N LEU A 64 9.21 2.55 -1.60
CA LEU A 64 10.46 3.26 -1.38
C LEU A 64 11.05 2.92 0.00
N VAL A 65 10.22 2.82 1.03
CA VAL A 65 10.66 2.43 2.37
C VAL A 65 11.25 1.02 2.36
N ALA A 66 10.58 0.04 1.76
CA ALA A 66 11.09 -1.32 1.67
C ALA A 66 12.39 -1.40 0.86
N SER A 67 12.45 -0.74 -0.30
CA SER A 67 13.65 -0.69 -1.13
C SER A 67 14.82 0.03 -0.44
N TYR A 68 14.55 1.08 0.35
CA TYR A 68 15.59 1.77 1.14
C TYR A 68 16.25 0.84 2.17
N ASN A 69 15.49 -0.11 2.72
CA ASN A 69 15.99 -1.12 3.65
C ASN A 69 16.61 -2.35 2.95
N GLY A 70 16.77 -2.32 1.65
CA GLY A 70 17.47 -3.35 0.88
C GLY A 70 16.60 -4.42 0.25
N ALA A 71 15.28 -4.42 0.50
CA ALA A 71 14.38 -5.46 0.00
C ALA A 71 14.21 -5.45 -1.53
N GLU A 72 14.10 -6.63 -2.14
CA GLU A 72 13.61 -6.79 -3.50
C GLU A 72 12.13 -6.41 -3.55
N THR A 73 11.84 -5.21 -4.01
CA THR A 73 10.51 -4.62 -3.92
C THR A 73 9.73 -4.72 -5.22
N PHE A 74 8.51 -5.25 -5.15
CA PHE A 74 7.54 -5.31 -6.24
C PHE A 74 6.44 -4.26 -6.00
N HIS A 75 6.39 -3.28 -6.91
CA HIS A 75 5.41 -2.20 -6.91
C HIS A 75 4.36 -2.46 -7.97
N VAL A 76 3.13 -2.74 -7.55
CA VAL A 76 2.02 -3.14 -8.42
C VAL A 76 0.91 -2.10 -8.36
N ASP A 77 0.62 -1.47 -9.48
CA ASP A 77 -0.52 -0.56 -9.66
C ASP A 77 -1.06 -0.66 -11.09
N SER A 78 -2.36 -0.53 -11.27
CA SER A 78 -2.99 -0.58 -12.60
C SER A 78 -2.83 0.72 -13.37
N VAL A 79 -2.55 1.83 -12.69
CA VAL A 79 -2.51 3.18 -13.26
C VAL A 79 -1.08 3.55 -13.62
N LYS A 80 -0.73 3.51 -14.90
CA LYS A 80 0.62 3.81 -15.41
C LYS A 80 1.16 5.18 -14.98
N GLN A 81 0.30 6.19 -14.87
CA GLN A 81 0.68 7.53 -14.43
C GLN A 81 1.17 7.54 -12.98
N LEU A 82 0.55 6.73 -12.10
CA LEU A 82 0.98 6.58 -10.71
C LEU A 82 2.34 5.88 -10.61
N ILE A 83 2.56 4.85 -11.44
CA ILE A 83 3.88 4.20 -11.54
C ILE A 83 4.94 5.18 -12.04
N SER A 84 4.63 6.03 -13.03
CA SER A 84 5.57 7.05 -13.48
C SER A 84 5.93 8.04 -12.37
N TRP A 85 4.94 8.44 -11.58
CA TRP A 85 5.16 9.29 -10.41
C TRP A 85 5.97 8.59 -9.32
N ALA A 86 5.70 7.31 -9.05
CA ALA A 86 6.47 6.51 -8.10
C ALA A 86 7.95 6.38 -8.55
N LYS A 87 8.23 6.26 -9.85
CA LYS A 87 9.60 6.30 -10.39
C LYS A 87 10.29 7.64 -10.15
N GLU A 88 9.58 8.77 -10.34
CA GLU A 88 10.12 10.09 -10.02
C GLU A 88 10.48 10.18 -8.53
N ASN A 89 9.65 9.62 -7.63
CA ASN A 89 9.93 9.57 -6.19
C ASN A 89 11.15 8.69 -5.88
N MET A 90 11.30 7.56 -6.57
CA MET A 90 12.48 6.69 -6.47
C MET A 90 13.75 7.46 -6.87
N ASP A 91 13.72 8.16 -8.00
CA ASP A 91 14.87 8.94 -8.50
C ASP A 91 15.23 10.08 -7.54
N LEU A 92 14.24 10.84 -7.03
CA LEU A 92 14.43 11.87 -6.00
C LEU A 92 15.05 11.32 -4.72
N SER A 93 14.71 10.09 -4.36
CA SER A 93 15.22 9.38 -3.17
C SER A 93 16.55 8.67 -3.45
N ARG A 94 17.08 8.69 -4.69
CA ARG A 94 18.30 8.02 -5.13
C ARG A 94 18.30 6.51 -4.86
N LEU A 95 17.14 5.89 -5.01
CA LEU A 95 16.97 4.45 -4.87
C LEU A 95 17.07 3.76 -6.23
N LEU A 96 17.29 2.44 -6.18
CA LEU A 96 17.37 1.56 -7.34
C LEU A 96 16.59 0.27 -7.03
N ASN A 97 16.38 -0.57 -8.06
CA ASN A 97 15.93 -1.96 -7.90
C ASN A 97 14.49 -2.18 -7.42
N ILE A 98 13.56 -1.26 -7.74
CA ILE A 98 12.12 -1.53 -7.61
C ILE A 98 11.61 -2.18 -8.90
N LYS A 99 10.89 -3.30 -8.78
CA LYS A 99 10.21 -3.99 -9.88
C LYS A 99 8.85 -3.36 -10.12
N TRP A 100 8.73 -2.63 -11.22
CA TRP A 100 7.52 -1.90 -11.58
C TRP A 100 6.56 -2.78 -12.38
N VAL A 101 5.33 -2.92 -11.92
CA VAL A 101 4.28 -3.74 -12.54
C VAL A 101 3.03 -2.91 -12.80
N ALA A 102 2.74 -2.68 -14.08
CA ALA A 102 1.53 -1.98 -14.53
C ALA A 102 0.42 -3.00 -14.80
N GLU A 103 -0.25 -3.48 -13.75
CA GLU A 103 -1.26 -4.53 -13.84
C GLU A 103 -2.26 -4.43 -12.69
N ASP A 104 -3.43 -5.05 -12.83
CA ASP A 104 -4.36 -5.28 -11.74
C ASP A 104 -3.70 -6.06 -10.61
N ALA A 105 -3.87 -5.59 -9.36
CA ALA A 105 -3.17 -6.11 -8.19
C ALA A 105 -3.52 -7.57 -7.89
N LEU A 106 -4.81 -7.93 -7.96
CA LEU A 106 -5.26 -9.31 -7.71
C LEU A 106 -4.80 -10.26 -8.81
N LYS A 107 -4.83 -9.81 -10.07
CA LYS A 107 -4.34 -10.60 -11.21
C LYS A 107 -2.84 -10.86 -11.09
N PHE A 108 -2.06 -9.86 -10.69
CA PHE A 108 -0.62 -10.04 -10.42
C PHE A 108 -0.40 -11.03 -9.29
N ALA A 109 -1.08 -10.84 -8.14
CA ALA A 109 -0.96 -11.70 -6.97
C ALA A 109 -1.25 -13.18 -7.31
N LYS A 110 -2.33 -13.47 -8.02
CA LYS A 110 -2.66 -14.83 -8.49
C LYS A 110 -1.60 -15.43 -9.42
N ARG A 111 -0.93 -14.61 -10.20
CA ARG A 111 0.17 -15.07 -11.05
C ARG A 111 1.40 -15.43 -10.23
N GLU A 112 1.70 -14.65 -9.19
CA GLU A 112 2.81 -14.94 -8.26
C GLU A 112 2.52 -16.18 -7.41
N GLU A 113 1.27 -16.39 -6.98
CA GLU A 113 0.83 -17.61 -6.31
C GLU A 113 1.08 -18.85 -7.18
N LYS A 114 0.67 -18.82 -8.46
CA LYS A 114 0.93 -19.91 -9.42
C LYS A 114 2.43 -20.19 -9.65
N ARG A 115 3.28 -19.20 -9.42
CA ARG A 115 4.74 -19.33 -9.52
C ARG A 115 5.37 -19.86 -8.24
N GLY A 116 4.61 -19.99 -7.16
CA GLY A 116 5.10 -20.38 -5.85
C GLY A 116 6.00 -19.34 -5.20
N ASN A 117 5.88 -18.06 -5.58
CA ASN A 117 6.66 -16.99 -5.00
C ASN A 117 6.13 -16.63 -3.60
N LEU A 118 7.04 -16.40 -2.66
CA LEU A 118 6.72 -15.94 -1.31
C LEU A 118 7.32 -14.57 -1.05
N TYR A 119 6.69 -13.82 -0.16
CA TYR A 119 7.06 -12.46 0.23
C TYR A 119 7.17 -12.35 1.75
N LYS A 120 8.24 -11.74 2.23
CA LYS A 120 8.45 -11.43 3.64
C LYS A 120 7.50 -10.34 4.12
N GLY A 121 7.25 -9.34 3.31
CA GLY A 121 6.31 -8.28 3.60
C GLY A 121 5.31 -8.07 2.45
N ILE A 122 4.04 -7.98 2.81
CA ILE A 122 2.96 -7.62 1.87
C ILE A 122 2.22 -6.41 2.43
N ILE A 123 2.02 -5.36 1.62
CA ILE A 123 1.11 -4.26 1.96
C ILE A 123 0.04 -4.12 0.88
N MET A 124 -1.20 -3.90 1.30
CA MET A 124 -2.36 -3.70 0.44
C MET A 124 -3.17 -2.51 0.95
N ASP A 125 -3.51 -1.59 0.04
CA ASP A 125 -4.41 -0.46 0.31
C ASP A 125 -5.49 -0.42 -0.80
N PRO A 126 -6.37 -1.44 -0.85
CA PRO A 126 -7.35 -1.57 -1.91
C PRO A 126 -8.39 -0.46 -1.82
N PRO A 127 -8.72 0.22 -2.94
CA PRO A 127 -9.80 1.20 -2.93
C PRO A 127 -11.16 0.52 -2.69
N ALA A 128 -12.07 1.21 -1.99
CA ALA A 128 -13.43 0.71 -1.79
C ALA A 128 -14.14 0.48 -3.13
N TRP A 129 -13.91 1.36 -4.09
CA TRP A 129 -14.42 1.29 -5.45
C TRP A 129 -13.44 1.88 -6.45
N GLY A 130 -13.43 1.34 -7.68
CA GLY A 130 -12.57 1.83 -8.75
C GLY A 130 -12.94 1.30 -10.12
N ILE A 131 -12.29 1.84 -11.14
CA ILE A 131 -12.34 1.32 -12.51
C ILE A 131 -10.90 1.03 -12.91
N GLY A 132 -10.63 -0.21 -13.28
CA GLY A 132 -9.32 -0.62 -13.77
C GLY A 132 -9.00 -0.05 -15.15
N ALA A 133 -7.75 -0.22 -15.58
CA ALA A 133 -7.23 0.36 -16.82
C ALA A 133 -7.95 -0.14 -18.09
N SER A 134 -8.56 -1.31 -18.06
CA SER A 134 -9.34 -1.90 -19.15
C SER A 134 -10.86 -1.71 -19.00
N GLY A 135 -11.28 -0.88 -18.03
CA GLY A 135 -12.70 -0.61 -17.76
C GLY A 135 -13.39 -1.61 -16.83
N GLU A 136 -12.65 -2.57 -16.27
CA GLU A 136 -13.15 -3.51 -15.27
C GLU A 136 -13.53 -2.78 -13.98
N LYS A 137 -14.67 -3.15 -13.41
CA LYS A 137 -15.15 -2.58 -12.16
C LYS A 137 -14.47 -3.30 -10.98
N TRP A 138 -13.88 -2.52 -10.12
CA TRP A 138 -13.38 -2.95 -8.82
C TRP A 138 -14.37 -2.53 -7.73
N LYS A 139 -14.76 -3.47 -6.87
CA LYS A 139 -15.52 -3.23 -5.66
C LYS A 139 -14.92 -4.11 -4.57
N LEU A 140 -14.44 -3.48 -3.49
CA LEU A 140 -13.67 -4.17 -2.47
C LEU A 140 -14.46 -5.33 -1.84
N GLU A 141 -15.71 -5.11 -1.48
CA GLU A 141 -16.57 -6.12 -0.86
C GLU A 141 -16.76 -7.38 -1.71
N ASP A 142 -16.67 -7.26 -3.05
CA ASP A 142 -16.78 -8.39 -3.97
C ASP A 142 -15.44 -9.13 -4.17
N LYS A 143 -14.31 -8.54 -3.71
CA LYS A 143 -12.95 -8.99 -4.03
C LYS A 143 -12.05 -9.24 -2.82
N ILE A 144 -12.44 -8.77 -1.65
CA ILE A 144 -11.59 -8.83 -0.45
C ILE A 144 -11.32 -10.27 -0.01
N ASP A 145 -12.32 -11.14 -0.11
CA ASP A 145 -12.18 -12.56 0.21
C ASP A 145 -11.09 -13.21 -0.64
N GLU A 146 -11.20 -13.07 -1.97
CA GLU A 146 -10.22 -13.57 -2.93
C GLU A 146 -8.83 -12.94 -2.74
N LEU A 147 -8.78 -11.64 -2.38
CA LEU A 147 -7.54 -10.92 -2.12
C LEU A 147 -6.84 -11.46 -0.85
N MET A 148 -7.58 -11.68 0.24
CA MET A 148 -7.05 -12.22 1.49
C MET A 148 -6.58 -13.67 1.32
N MET A 149 -7.35 -14.50 0.64
CA MET A 149 -6.97 -15.87 0.29
C MET A 149 -5.65 -15.90 -0.51
N THR A 150 -5.56 -15.08 -1.56
CA THR A 150 -4.36 -15.04 -2.40
C THR A 150 -3.15 -14.49 -1.61
N ALA A 151 -3.36 -13.46 -0.80
CA ALA A 151 -2.30 -12.88 0.03
C ALA A 151 -1.76 -13.88 1.07
N SER A 152 -2.63 -14.73 1.65
CA SER A 152 -2.19 -15.78 2.58
C SER A 152 -1.27 -16.80 1.93
N SER A 153 -1.55 -17.17 0.67
CA SER A 153 -0.72 -18.10 -0.12
C SER A 153 0.64 -17.50 -0.52
N LEU A 154 0.74 -16.16 -0.55
CA LEU A 154 1.96 -15.44 -0.91
C LEU A 154 2.82 -15.07 0.31
N LEU A 155 2.28 -15.14 1.53
CA LEU A 155 2.98 -14.72 2.73
C LEU A 155 3.97 -15.79 3.19
N ALA A 156 5.23 -15.39 3.39
CA ALA A 156 6.24 -16.28 3.97
C ALA A 156 5.86 -16.69 5.42
N GLU A 157 6.38 -17.81 5.88
CA GLU A 157 6.08 -18.34 7.22
C GLU A 157 6.37 -17.33 8.32
N ASP A 158 7.49 -16.62 8.23
CA ASP A 158 7.91 -15.56 9.15
C ASP A 158 7.57 -14.15 8.61
N GLY A 159 6.68 -14.07 7.62
CA GLY A 159 6.29 -12.85 6.95
C GLY A 159 5.22 -12.05 7.68
N PHE A 160 5.03 -10.80 7.25
CA PHE A 160 3.98 -9.90 7.72
C PHE A 160 3.10 -9.37 6.58
N LEU A 161 1.84 -9.12 6.90
CA LEU A 161 0.88 -8.46 6.02
C LEU A 161 0.31 -7.22 6.69
N ILE A 162 0.22 -6.14 5.92
CA ILE A 162 -0.47 -4.91 6.29
C ILE A 162 -1.60 -4.69 5.29
N MET A 163 -2.82 -4.46 5.77
CA MET A 163 -3.93 -4.04 4.93
C MET A 163 -4.63 -2.85 5.56
N ASN A 164 -4.84 -1.80 4.77
CA ASN A 164 -5.67 -0.67 5.16
C ASN A 164 -6.92 -0.64 4.30
N THR A 165 -8.09 -0.50 4.91
CA THR A 165 -9.36 -0.41 4.20
C THR A 165 -10.17 0.77 4.67
N TYR A 166 -10.76 1.49 3.74
CA TYR A 166 -11.70 2.57 4.00
C TYR A 166 -13.00 2.29 3.25
N SER A 167 -13.83 1.42 3.82
CA SER A 167 -15.10 1.02 3.24
C SER A 167 -16.18 0.85 4.31
N PRO A 168 -17.38 1.39 4.14
CA PRO A 168 -18.45 1.23 5.12
C PRO A 168 -19.00 -0.20 5.22
N THR A 169 -18.67 -1.07 4.26
CA THR A 169 -19.14 -2.47 4.19
C THR A 169 -18.08 -3.50 4.60
N VAL A 170 -16.86 -3.03 4.91
CA VAL A 170 -15.75 -3.89 5.35
C VAL A 170 -15.36 -3.42 6.75
N ASP A 171 -16.09 -3.93 7.73
CA ASP A 171 -15.91 -3.60 9.14
C ASP A 171 -14.98 -4.58 9.86
N THR A 172 -14.72 -4.31 11.13
CA THR A 172 -13.83 -5.11 11.99
C THR A 172 -14.30 -6.55 12.12
N ASP A 173 -15.61 -6.81 12.23
CA ASP A 173 -16.14 -8.16 12.42
C ASP A 173 -15.91 -9.00 11.15
N PHE A 174 -16.20 -8.44 10.01
CA PHE A 174 -15.94 -9.09 8.70
C PHE A 174 -14.45 -9.34 8.46
N LEU A 175 -13.59 -8.37 8.82
CA LEU A 175 -12.14 -8.54 8.71
C LEU A 175 -11.61 -9.63 9.66
N THR A 176 -12.18 -9.75 10.86
CA THR A 176 -11.81 -10.80 11.82
C THR A 176 -12.14 -12.18 11.25
N GLU A 177 -13.33 -12.35 10.67
CA GLU A 177 -13.74 -13.60 10.02
C GLU A 177 -12.77 -14.01 8.90
N LEU A 178 -12.38 -13.07 8.03
CA LEU A 178 -11.42 -13.35 6.96
C LEU A 178 -10.04 -13.72 7.49
N ILE A 179 -9.59 -13.07 8.57
CA ILE A 179 -8.30 -13.38 9.20
C ILE A 179 -8.34 -14.79 9.80
N ASP A 180 -9.39 -15.15 10.52
CA ASP A 180 -9.54 -16.48 11.13
C ASP A 180 -9.57 -17.60 10.08
N ILE A 181 -10.15 -17.33 8.90
CA ILE A 181 -10.19 -18.28 7.79
C ILE A 181 -8.81 -18.44 7.12
N TYR A 182 -8.15 -17.32 6.77
CA TYR A 182 -6.96 -17.38 5.90
C TYR A 182 -5.63 -17.31 6.64
N PHE A 183 -5.61 -16.88 7.90
CA PHE A 183 -4.40 -16.73 8.72
C PHE A 183 -4.54 -17.33 10.13
N PRO A 184 -5.11 -18.55 10.28
CA PRO A 184 -5.52 -19.12 11.59
C PRO A 184 -4.37 -19.31 12.57
N THR A 185 -3.12 -19.37 12.10
CA THR A 185 -1.92 -19.60 12.93
C THR A 185 -1.10 -18.34 13.17
N LYS A 186 -1.48 -17.23 12.55
CA LYS A 186 -0.75 -15.98 12.61
C LYS A 186 -1.26 -15.08 13.74
N LYS A 187 -0.35 -14.31 14.31
CA LYS A 187 -0.76 -13.21 15.19
C LYS A 187 -1.34 -12.08 14.35
N SER A 188 -2.50 -11.59 14.73
CA SER A 188 -3.17 -10.51 14.03
C SER A 188 -3.62 -9.40 14.97
N SER A 189 -3.80 -8.23 14.42
CA SER A 189 -4.45 -7.10 15.08
C SER A 189 -5.25 -6.29 14.06
N ILE A 190 -6.41 -5.81 14.48
CA ILE A 190 -7.21 -4.82 13.76
C ILE A 190 -7.28 -3.57 14.62
N SER A 191 -7.00 -2.43 14.04
CA SER A 191 -7.07 -1.13 14.70
C SER A 191 -7.60 -0.09 13.73
N GLN A 192 -8.13 1.00 14.28
CA GLN A 192 -8.57 2.11 13.46
C GLN A 192 -7.40 3.06 13.19
N LEU A 193 -7.22 3.43 11.93
CA LEU A 193 -6.18 4.37 11.53
C LEU A 193 -6.70 5.80 11.70
N TYR A 194 -6.04 6.56 12.55
CA TYR A 194 -6.35 7.96 12.79
C TYR A 194 -5.13 8.85 12.55
N MET A 195 -5.39 10.07 12.13
CA MET A 195 -4.40 11.13 12.11
C MET A 195 -4.94 12.36 12.87
N GLU A 196 -4.14 12.87 13.79
CA GLU A 196 -4.45 14.08 14.52
C GLU A 196 -3.87 15.31 13.81
N SER A 197 -4.70 16.33 13.61
CA SER A 197 -4.26 17.60 13.05
C SER A 197 -3.61 18.49 14.12
N LYS A 198 -2.82 19.47 13.71
CA LYS A 198 -2.27 20.51 14.63
C LYS A 198 -3.34 21.31 15.39
N THR A 199 -4.59 21.20 15.01
CA THR A 199 -5.74 21.87 15.65
C THR A 199 -6.58 20.87 16.46
N GLU A 200 -5.98 19.75 16.88
CA GLU A 200 -6.62 18.71 17.72
C GLU A 200 -7.85 18.05 17.08
N LYS A 201 -7.98 18.14 15.77
CA LYS A 201 -9.02 17.41 15.04
C LYS A 201 -8.47 16.06 14.61
N THR A 202 -9.16 15.01 15.04
CA THR A 202 -8.87 13.64 14.63
C THR A 202 -9.62 13.32 13.34
N MET A 203 -8.91 12.73 12.37
CA MET A 203 -9.48 12.22 11.13
C MET A 203 -9.30 10.71 11.08
N TYR A 204 -10.36 10.00 10.70
CA TYR A 204 -10.38 8.55 10.53
C TYR A 204 -10.02 8.20 9.08
N PHE A 205 -9.13 7.20 8.92
CA PHE A 205 -8.62 6.74 7.62
C PHE A 205 -8.82 5.24 7.39
N GLY A 206 -9.78 4.64 8.08
CA GLY A 206 -10.17 3.25 7.86
C GLY A 206 -9.64 2.26 8.90
N GLU A 207 -9.89 0.99 8.62
CA GLU A 207 -9.41 -0.13 9.43
C GLU A 207 -8.00 -0.52 8.98
N LEU A 208 -7.12 -0.75 9.93
CA LEU A 208 -5.75 -1.20 9.73
C LEU A 208 -5.58 -2.62 10.27
N VAL A 209 -5.34 -3.57 9.39
CA VAL A 209 -5.02 -4.96 9.71
C VAL A 209 -3.51 -5.16 9.66
N ARG A 210 -2.96 -5.83 10.68
CA ARG A 210 -1.59 -6.34 10.69
C ARG A 210 -1.58 -7.81 11.06
N ILE A 211 -0.85 -8.60 10.31
CA ILE A 211 -0.69 -10.05 10.47
C ILE A 211 0.80 -10.37 10.48
N GLN A 212 1.23 -11.21 11.45
CA GLN A 212 2.64 -11.63 11.64
C GLN A 212 2.75 -13.12 11.94
#